data_f7d804b309710f12a586a0b034715538
#
_entry.id   f7d804b309710f12a586a0b034715538
#
_cell.length_a   1.000
_cell.length_b   1.000
_cell.length_c   1.000
_cell.angle_alpha   90.00
_cell.angle_beta   90.00
_cell.angle_gamma   90.00
#
_symmetry.space_group_name_H-M   'P 1'
#
loop_
_entity.id
_entity.type
_entity.pdbx_description
1 polymer ?
#
loop_
_entity_poly.entity_id
_entity_poly.type
_entity_poly.pdbx_seq_one_letter_code
_entity_poly.pdbx_strand_id
1 'polypeptide(L)'
;MNAGMFEIGMDVSTLEETERLGGKFYENGKEAPLFNILKNHGVTSIRLRLWNYPFDESGVSYGAGGCDIETVLRTARRAVENEMSWILDFHYSDFWADPARQLLPKAWRNFSIEQLEKAVYDYTKKILARCKREALYPRYAQIGNEITNGLLWPVGKVEYDKLTGGLSGYENMTRLLKAGVAAARESGDVKIILHLEKSCDNARYRQWFDAVTAAGVDYDIIGVSYYPHWHGKMPELKNNLEDISERYNKDVMVVETAYPFTGKHYSEKPGVSLVINDNMKLPPGANLPPYPYSEEGQSNFLRDLVKMVKSVKRCTGIYYWEPGWLAAEGSTWASEAAREYMGEEHKAGGNEWANQCLFDYKGNLLPAINELYEENNPE
;
A
#
# COMPACT_ATOMS: atom_id res chain seq x y z
N MET A 1 24.88 5.92 -16.24
CA MET A 1 23.55 5.51 -15.78
C MET A 1 23.15 6.53 -14.74
N ASN A 2 22.17 7.38 -15.01
CA ASN A 2 21.68 8.33 -14.04
C ASN A 2 21.15 7.54 -12.85
N ALA A 3 21.72 7.76 -11.67
CA ALA A 3 21.11 7.32 -10.42
C ALA A 3 19.67 7.86 -10.46
N GLY A 4 18.68 6.98 -10.46
CA GLY A 4 17.29 7.39 -10.53
C GLY A 4 17.00 8.33 -9.37
N MET A 5 16.29 9.41 -9.63
CA MET A 5 15.84 10.35 -8.59
C MET A 5 15.04 9.58 -7.54
N PHE A 6 15.29 9.84 -6.26
CA PHE A 6 14.51 9.24 -5.16
C PHE A 6 13.03 9.64 -5.28
N GLU A 7 12.14 8.66 -5.28
CA GLU A 7 10.72 8.90 -5.50
C GLU A 7 10.01 9.28 -4.20
N ILE A 8 9.28 10.38 -4.24
CA ILE A 8 8.30 10.77 -3.23
C ILE A 8 6.93 10.40 -3.80
N GLY A 9 6.29 9.44 -3.17
CA GLY A 9 5.03 8.89 -3.66
C GLY A 9 3.89 8.99 -2.66
N MET A 10 2.66 8.85 -3.17
CA MET A 10 1.43 8.82 -2.40
C MET A 10 0.51 7.70 -2.90
N ASP A 11 -0.01 6.86 -2.01
CA ASP A 11 -1.15 6.01 -2.36
C ASP A 11 -2.43 6.85 -2.24
N VAL A 12 -3.16 6.97 -3.34
CA VAL A 12 -4.36 7.81 -3.42
C VAL A 12 -5.57 7.02 -3.94
N SER A 13 -5.61 5.75 -3.62
CA SER A 13 -6.62 4.81 -4.15
C SER A 13 -8.05 5.16 -3.74
N THR A 14 -8.25 5.88 -2.62
CA THR A 14 -9.58 6.31 -2.14
C THR A 14 -10.01 7.67 -2.68
N LEU A 15 -9.18 8.36 -3.47
CA LEU A 15 -9.41 9.76 -3.85
C LEU A 15 -10.75 9.98 -4.55
N GLU A 16 -11.09 9.18 -5.57
CA GLU A 16 -12.34 9.37 -6.33
C GLU A 16 -13.58 9.19 -5.45
N GLU A 17 -13.55 8.22 -4.53
CA GLU A 17 -14.63 8.04 -3.57
C GLU A 17 -14.72 9.23 -2.60
N THR A 18 -13.59 9.69 -2.08
CA THR A 18 -13.51 10.85 -1.19
C THR A 18 -14.12 12.11 -1.86
N GLU A 19 -13.72 12.41 -3.10
CA GLU A 19 -14.26 13.54 -3.87
C GLU A 19 -15.77 13.37 -4.17
N ARG A 20 -16.20 12.17 -4.56
CA ARG A 20 -17.62 11.85 -4.82
C ARG A 20 -18.48 12.03 -3.58
N LEU A 21 -17.94 11.77 -2.40
CA LEU A 21 -18.59 12.00 -1.12
C LEU A 21 -18.51 13.46 -0.62
N GLY A 22 -17.97 14.38 -1.45
CA GLY A 22 -17.89 15.81 -1.15
C GLY A 22 -16.64 16.21 -0.37
N GLY A 23 -15.66 15.33 -0.22
CA GLY A 23 -14.36 15.66 0.35
C GLY A 23 -13.65 16.69 -0.51
N LYS A 24 -13.05 17.71 0.13
CA LYS A 24 -12.35 18.82 -0.52
C LYS A 24 -11.02 19.07 0.15
N PHE A 25 -10.06 19.51 -0.64
CA PHE A 25 -8.70 19.78 -0.17
C PHE A 25 -8.39 21.27 -0.24
N TYR A 26 -7.72 21.78 0.78
CA TYR A 26 -7.40 23.19 0.92
C TYR A 26 -5.92 23.38 1.21
N GLU A 27 -5.28 24.28 0.48
CA GLU A 27 -3.94 24.76 0.72
C GLU A 27 -3.99 26.28 0.98
N ASN A 28 -3.44 26.76 2.11
CA ASN A 28 -3.47 28.16 2.51
C ASN A 28 -4.88 28.77 2.47
N GLY A 29 -5.89 27.98 2.89
CA GLY A 29 -7.31 28.39 2.93
C GLY A 29 -8.00 28.46 1.57
N LYS A 30 -7.36 27.99 0.49
CA LYS A 30 -7.94 27.93 -0.85
C LYS A 30 -8.18 26.50 -1.27
N GLU A 31 -9.38 26.19 -1.79
CA GLU A 31 -9.68 24.90 -2.38
C GLU A 31 -8.81 24.64 -3.63
N ALA A 32 -8.19 23.46 -3.69
CA ALA A 32 -7.39 23.03 -4.83
C ALA A 32 -7.52 21.51 -5.05
N PRO A 33 -7.39 21.02 -6.31
CA PRO A 33 -7.33 19.60 -6.59
C PRO A 33 -6.15 18.94 -5.87
N LEU A 34 -6.36 17.73 -5.32
CA LEU A 34 -5.30 17.02 -4.59
C LEU A 34 -4.02 16.89 -5.41
N PHE A 35 -4.09 16.50 -6.69
CA PHE A 35 -2.90 16.33 -7.53
C PHE A 35 -2.09 17.61 -7.71
N ASN A 36 -2.74 18.79 -7.75
CA ASN A 36 -2.04 20.05 -7.81
C ASN A 36 -1.26 20.33 -6.51
N ILE A 37 -1.91 20.09 -5.37
CA ILE A 37 -1.24 20.21 -4.06
C ILE A 37 -0.05 19.27 -3.98
N LEU A 38 -0.24 17.98 -4.30
CA LEU A 38 0.83 16.99 -4.25
C LEU A 38 2.01 17.36 -5.16
N LYS A 39 1.73 17.83 -6.40
CA LYS A 39 2.77 18.27 -7.35
C LYS A 39 3.57 19.47 -6.81
N ASN A 40 2.88 20.45 -6.22
CA ASN A 40 3.52 21.63 -5.61
C ASN A 40 4.46 21.27 -4.46
N HIS A 41 4.19 20.14 -3.79
CA HIS A 41 5.01 19.61 -2.69
C HIS A 41 5.93 18.45 -3.13
N GLY A 42 6.35 18.42 -4.41
CA GLY A 42 7.40 17.55 -4.91
C GLY A 42 7.06 16.08 -5.00
N VAL A 43 5.78 15.71 -4.94
CA VAL A 43 5.34 14.34 -5.21
C VAL A 43 5.57 13.99 -6.68
N THR A 44 6.27 12.88 -6.93
CA THR A 44 6.70 12.45 -8.26
C THR A 44 5.99 11.20 -8.75
N SER A 45 5.32 10.51 -7.85
CA SER A 45 4.68 9.22 -8.15
C SER A 45 3.43 9.00 -7.29
N ILE A 46 2.52 8.17 -7.77
CA ILE A 46 1.41 7.66 -6.97
C ILE A 46 1.39 6.15 -6.95
N ARG A 47 0.71 5.56 -5.97
CA ARG A 47 0.42 4.14 -5.89
C ARG A 47 -1.10 3.94 -5.91
N LEU A 48 -1.57 2.97 -6.69
CA LEU A 48 -2.97 2.64 -6.84
C LEU A 48 -3.16 1.14 -6.68
N ARG A 49 -3.95 0.75 -5.67
CA ARG A 49 -4.34 -0.65 -5.47
C ARG A 49 -5.43 -1.04 -6.46
N LEU A 50 -5.39 -2.28 -6.88
CA LEU A 50 -6.36 -2.87 -7.81
C LEU A 50 -6.97 -4.12 -7.20
N TRP A 51 -8.32 -4.13 -7.10
CA TRP A 51 -9.13 -5.28 -6.76
C TRP A 51 -9.76 -5.90 -8.00
N ASN A 52 -10.05 -7.20 -7.94
CA ASN A 52 -10.54 -7.90 -9.11
C ASN A 52 -11.98 -7.51 -9.47
N TYR A 53 -12.89 -7.62 -8.50
CA TYR A 53 -14.29 -7.23 -8.66
C TYR A 53 -14.89 -6.80 -7.30
N PRO A 54 -14.69 -5.53 -6.88
CA PRO A 54 -15.04 -5.03 -5.55
C PRO A 54 -16.53 -4.65 -5.39
N PHE A 55 -17.42 -5.51 -5.85
CA PHE A 55 -18.86 -5.30 -5.80
C PHE A 55 -19.58 -6.58 -5.38
N ASP A 56 -20.74 -6.43 -4.72
CA ASP A 56 -21.65 -7.54 -4.51
C ASP A 56 -22.39 -7.95 -5.80
N GLU A 57 -23.31 -8.90 -5.69
CA GLU A 57 -24.12 -9.38 -6.83
C GLU A 57 -25.08 -8.31 -7.38
N SER A 58 -25.44 -7.32 -6.57
CA SER A 58 -26.31 -6.19 -6.93
C SER A 58 -25.52 -4.99 -7.49
N GLY A 59 -24.19 -5.07 -7.53
CA GLY A 59 -23.30 -4.00 -7.98
C GLY A 59 -23.03 -2.94 -6.90
N VAL A 60 -23.29 -3.24 -5.63
CA VAL A 60 -22.96 -2.35 -4.51
C VAL A 60 -21.46 -2.46 -4.22
N SER A 61 -20.77 -1.31 -4.20
CA SER A 61 -19.33 -1.25 -3.92
C SER A 61 -19.00 -1.70 -2.49
N TYR A 62 -17.86 -2.36 -2.36
CA TYR A 62 -17.29 -2.72 -1.06
C TYR A 62 -16.72 -1.54 -0.27
N GLY A 63 -16.68 -0.34 -0.87
CA GLY A 63 -16.16 0.88 -0.25
C GLY A 63 -14.64 1.01 -0.36
N ALA A 64 -14.05 1.84 0.49
CA ALA A 64 -12.59 2.08 0.54
C ALA A 64 -11.97 2.41 -0.84
N GLY A 65 -12.64 3.27 -1.61
CA GLY A 65 -12.22 3.70 -2.94
C GLY A 65 -12.78 2.89 -4.10
N GLY A 66 -13.37 1.70 -3.85
CA GLY A 66 -13.93 0.86 -4.91
C GLY A 66 -12.94 0.27 -5.91
N CYS A 67 -11.73 0.61 -5.87
CA CYS A 67 -10.46 0.19 -6.51
C CYS A 67 -10.55 -0.84 -7.67
N ASP A 68 -11.59 -0.76 -8.51
CA ASP A 68 -11.69 -1.53 -9.75
C ASP A 68 -10.83 -0.89 -10.86
N ILE A 69 -10.66 -1.60 -11.97
CA ILE A 69 -9.78 -1.12 -13.07
C ILE A 69 -10.24 0.23 -13.64
N GLU A 70 -11.53 0.51 -13.69
CA GLU A 70 -12.03 1.77 -14.25
C GLU A 70 -11.67 2.95 -13.32
N THR A 71 -11.84 2.78 -12.00
CA THR A 71 -11.42 3.77 -10.99
C THR A 71 -9.90 3.98 -11.03
N VAL A 72 -9.13 2.90 -11.07
CA VAL A 72 -7.66 2.97 -11.16
C VAL A 72 -7.22 3.74 -12.40
N LEU A 73 -7.79 3.47 -13.57
CA LEU A 73 -7.40 4.16 -14.82
C LEU A 73 -7.78 5.63 -14.83
N ARG A 74 -8.93 6.02 -14.26
CA ARG A 74 -9.29 7.43 -14.12
C ARG A 74 -8.30 8.18 -13.22
N THR A 75 -7.93 7.60 -12.08
CA THR A 75 -6.97 8.20 -11.16
C THR A 75 -5.55 8.22 -11.76
N ALA A 76 -5.12 7.15 -12.42
CA ALA A 76 -3.83 7.09 -13.12
C ALA A 76 -3.72 8.15 -14.24
N ARG A 77 -4.81 8.43 -14.97
CA ARG A 77 -4.85 9.49 -15.98
C ARG A 77 -4.55 10.86 -15.37
N ARG A 78 -5.18 11.16 -14.21
CA ARG A 78 -4.93 12.41 -13.47
C ARG A 78 -3.46 12.52 -13.03
N ALA A 79 -2.85 11.39 -12.61
CA ALA A 79 -1.43 11.36 -12.26
C ALA A 79 -0.55 11.68 -13.49
N VAL A 80 -0.77 11.01 -14.62
CA VAL A 80 -0.01 11.21 -15.86
C VAL A 80 -0.17 12.64 -16.38
N GLU A 81 -1.37 13.22 -16.33
CA GLU A 81 -1.64 14.62 -16.67
C GLU A 81 -0.87 15.60 -15.76
N ASN A 82 -0.54 15.19 -14.55
CA ASN A 82 0.31 15.94 -13.60
C ASN A 82 1.80 15.54 -13.67
N GLU A 83 2.22 14.80 -14.70
CA GLU A 83 3.60 14.35 -14.92
C GLU A 83 4.14 13.43 -13.83
N MET A 84 3.26 12.71 -13.11
CA MET A 84 3.62 11.73 -12.11
C MET A 84 3.69 10.32 -12.72
N SER A 85 4.68 9.54 -12.29
CA SER A 85 4.71 8.09 -12.51
C SER A 85 3.73 7.39 -11.58
N TRP A 86 3.51 6.06 -11.74
CA TRP A 86 2.64 5.35 -10.82
C TRP A 86 2.99 3.87 -10.68
N ILE A 87 2.58 3.32 -9.54
CA ILE A 87 2.61 1.91 -9.18
C ILE A 87 1.21 1.34 -9.35
N LEU A 88 1.09 0.22 -10.06
CA LEU A 88 -0.10 -0.61 -10.06
C LEU A 88 0.07 -1.73 -9.03
N ASP A 89 -0.73 -1.71 -7.98
CA ASP A 89 -0.69 -2.68 -6.90
C ASP A 89 -1.77 -3.74 -7.05
N PHE A 90 -1.39 -4.93 -7.48
CA PHE A 90 -2.29 -6.07 -7.65
C PHE A 90 -2.54 -6.77 -6.30
N HIS A 91 -3.73 -6.62 -5.75
CA HIS A 91 -4.15 -7.37 -4.57
C HIS A 91 -4.53 -8.82 -4.87
N TYR A 92 -4.93 -9.14 -6.10
CA TYR A 92 -5.48 -10.45 -6.51
C TYR A 92 -6.62 -10.92 -5.60
N SER A 93 -7.44 -10.00 -5.17
CA SER A 93 -8.61 -10.20 -4.33
C SER A 93 -9.73 -9.27 -4.79
N ASP A 94 -10.97 -9.55 -4.40
CA ASP A 94 -12.10 -8.64 -4.66
C ASP A 94 -12.18 -7.51 -3.64
N PHE A 95 -11.40 -7.57 -2.55
CA PHE A 95 -11.32 -6.58 -1.50
C PHE A 95 -9.92 -6.56 -0.89
N TRP A 96 -9.75 -6.03 0.33
CA TRP A 96 -8.44 -5.97 0.99
C TRP A 96 -7.69 -7.29 0.95
N ALA A 97 -6.46 -7.25 0.49
CA ALA A 97 -5.43 -8.25 0.73
C ALA A 97 -4.42 -7.62 1.69
N ASP A 98 -4.28 -8.20 2.86
CA ASP A 98 -3.46 -7.71 3.97
C ASP A 98 -2.86 -8.90 4.76
N PRO A 99 -2.01 -8.66 5.78
CA PRO A 99 -1.38 -9.74 6.54
C PRO A 99 -2.34 -10.70 7.25
N ALA A 100 -3.59 -10.25 7.50
CA ALA A 100 -4.61 -11.05 8.16
C ALA A 100 -5.50 -11.82 7.18
N ARG A 101 -5.55 -11.37 5.90
CA ARG A 101 -6.43 -11.96 4.89
C ARG A 101 -5.86 -11.80 3.49
N GLN A 102 -5.95 -12.88 2.71
CA GLN A 102 -5.56 -12.93 1.30
C GLN A 102 -6.63 -13.73 0.55
N LEU A 103 -7.86 -13.18 0.55
CA LEU A 103 -9.04 -13.91 0.06
C LEU A 103 -8.97 -14.10 -1.46
N LEU A 104 -9.33 -15.30 -1.91
CA LEU A 104 -9.55 -15.56 -3.33
C LEU A 104 -10.67 -14.67 -3.88
N PRO A 105 -10.51 -14.09 -5.08
CA PRO A 105 -11.64 -13.52 -5.80
C PRO A 105 -12.79 -14.51 -5.91
N LYS A 106 -14.03 -14.03 -5.83
CA LYS A 106 -15.23 -14.90 -5.97
C LYS A 106 -15.17 -15.80 -7.18
N ALA A 107 -14.71 -15.26 -8.30
CA ALA A 107 -14.56 -15.99 -9.56
C ALA A 107 -13.52 -17.13 -9.53
N TRP A 108 -12.61 -17.13 -8.53
CA TRP A 108 -11.50 -18.09 -8.45
C TRP A 108 -11.62 -19.07 -7.26
N ARG A 109 -12.69 -19.00 -6.47
CA ARG A 109 -12.83 -19.76 -5.19
C ARG A 109 -12.64 -21.27 -5.31
N ASN A 110 -12.97 -21.85 -6.46
CA ASN A 110 -12.91 -23.30 -6.68
C ASN A 110 -11.76 -23.71 -7.60
N PHE A 111 -10.80 -22.85 -7.86
CA PHE A 111 -9.69 -23.12 -8.77
C PHE A 111 -8.62 -23.99 -8.10
N SER A 112 -8.08 -24.95 -8.87
CA SER A 112 -6.85 -25.65 -8.51
C SER A 112 -5.65 -24.68 -8.61
N ILE A 113 -4.48 -25.09 -8.12
CA ILE A 113 -3.27 -24.28 -8.25
C ILE A 113 -2.95 -23.97 -9.71
N GLU A 114 -3.13 -24.92 -10.64
CA GLU A 114 -2.89 -24.74 -12.07
C GLU A 114 -3.87 -23.73 -12.68
N GLN A 115 -5.11 -23.75 -12.24
CA GLN A 115 -6.12 -22.78 -12.66
C GLN A 115 -5.84 -21.39 -12.09
N LEU A 116 -5.35 -21.31 -10.84
CA LEU A 116 -4.94 -20.05 -10.22
C LEU A 116 -3.71 -19.44 -10.90
N GLU A 117 -2.69 -20.24 -11.24
CA GLU A 117 -1.55 -19.76 -12.03
C GLU A 117 -2.02 -19.12 -13.34
N LYS A 118 -2.88 -19.84 -14.07
CA LYS A 118 -3.44 -19.31 -15.32
C LYS A 118 -4.26 -18.04 -15.08
N ALA A 119 -5.08 -17.99 -14.04
CA ALA A 119 -5.92 -16.85 -13.72
C ALA A 119 -5.09 -15.62 -13.34
N VAL A 120 -4.05 -15.76 -12.52
CA VAL A 120 -3.11 -14.69 -12.16
C VAL A 120 -2.38 -14.16 -13.39
N TYR A 121 -1.87 -15.06 -14.24
CA TYR A 121 -1.22 -14.69 -15.48
C TYR A 121 -2.17 -13.91 -16.42
N ASP A 122 -3.33 -14.48 -16.72
CA ASP A 122 -4.30 -13.90 -17.66
C ASP A 122 -4.82 -12.54 -17.15
N TYR A 123 -5.11 -12.43 -15.85
CA TYR A 123 -5.58 -11.18 -15.23
C TYR A 123 -4.51 -10.10 -15.30
N THR A 124 -3.29 -10.38 -14.87
CA THR A 124 -2.18 -9.44 -14.92
C THR A 124 -1.93 -8.95 -16.34
N LYS A 125 -1.87 -9.86 -17.30
CA LYS A 125 -1.68 -9.55 -18.72
C LYS A 125 -2.80 -8.68 -19.28
N LYS A 126 -4.07 -9.03 -18.97
CA LYS A 126 -5.26 -8.27 -19.39
C LYS A 126 -5.23 -6.84 -18.86
N ILE A 127 -4.92 -6.67 -17.58
CA ILE A 127 -4.87 -5.36 -16.93
C ILE A 127 -3.75 -4.49 -17.55
N LEU A 128 -2.53 -4.99 -17.65
CA LEU A 128 -1.41 -4.24 -18.23
C LEU A 128 -1.63 -3.92 -19.71
N ALA A 129 -2.24 -4.84 -20.47
CA ALA A 129 -2.65 -4.55 -21.85
C ALA A 129 -3.72 -3.44 -21.91
N ARG A 130 -4.63 -3.37 -20.94
CA ARG A 130 -5.61 -2.26 -20.83
C ARG A 130 -4.91 -0.94 -20.54
N CYS A 131 -4.00 -0.89 -19.57
CA CYS A 131 -3.21 0.29 -19.27
C CYS A 131 -2.44 0.79 -20.53
N LYS A 132 -1.83 -0.13 -21.26
CA LYS A 132 -1.08 0.20 -22.48
C LYS A 132 -1.96 0.81 -23.59
N ARG A 133 -3.15 0.24 -23.80
CA ARG A 133 -4.10 0.77 -24.80
C ARG A 133 -4.56 2.19 -24.50
N GLU A 134 -4.62 2.55 -23.22
CA GLU A 134 -5.02 3.90 -22.77
C GLU A 134 -3.85 4.87 -22.60
N ALA A 135 -2.63 4.49 -23.00
CA ALA A 135 -1.40 5.24 -22.78
C ALA A 135 -1.12 5.56 -21.29
N LEU A 136 -1.56 4.68 -20.40
CA LEU A 136 -1.42 4.77 -18.94
C LEU A 136 -0.57 3.61 -18.40
N TYR A 137 0.53 3.25 -19.07
CA TYR A 137 1.36 2.13 -18.64
C TYR A 137 2.07 2.46 -17.34
N PRO A 138 1.95 1.62 -16.28
CA PRO A 138 2.58 1.89 -14.99
C PRO A 138 4.10 1.74 -15.06
N ARG A 139 4.81 2.52 -14.27
CA ARG A 139 6.27 2.36 -14.10
C ARG A 139 6.60 1.10 -13.32
N TYR A 140 5.76 0.74 -12.36
CA TYR A 140 5.93 -0.41 -11.49
C TYR A 140 4.65 -1.25 -11.44
N ALA A 141 4.82 -2.57 -11.39
CA ALA A 141 3.77 -3.53 -11.06
C ALA A 141 4.13 -4.22 -9.73
N GLN A 142 3.35 -3.99 -8.72
CA GLN A 142 3.45 -4.69 -7.46
C GLN A 142 2.62 -5.97 -7.56
N ILE A 143 3.27 -7.12 -7.44
CA ILE A 143 2.66 -8.44 -7.59
C ILE A 143 2.32 -9.01 -6.21
N GLY A 144 1.10 -8.74 -5.78
CA GLY A 144 0.61 -9.02 -4.44
C GLY A 144 0.87 -7.89 -3.44
N ASN A 145 -0.01 -7.74 -2.46
CA ASN A 145 0.08 -6.76 -1.37
C ASN A 145 0.29 -7.45 -0.03
N GLU A 146 1.35 -7.06 0.71
CA GLU A 146 1.68 -7.56 2.05
C GLU A 146 1.66 -9.09 2.17
N ILE A 147 2.36 -9.74 1.26
CA ILE A 147 2.31 -11.20 1.05
C ILE A 147 3.28 -12.01 1.92
N THR A 148 3.63 -11.51 3.11
CA THR A 148 4.51 -12.24 4.04
C THR A 148 3.96 -13.64 4.38
N ASN A 149 2.64 -13.77 4.49
CA ASN A 149 1.96 -15.04 4.71
C ASN A 149 1.41 -15.64 3.42
N GLY A 150 1.98 -15.28 2.26
CA GLY A 150 1.52 -15.73 0.93
C GLY A 150 0.35 -14.91 0.40
N LEU A 151 -0.25 -15.38 -0.70
CA LEU A 151 -1.39 -14.74 -1.39
C LEU A 151 -2.42 -15.80 -1.80
N LEU A 152 -3.63 -15.37 -2.12
CA LEU A 152 -4.70 -16.26 -2.64
C LEU A 152 -4.95 -17.48 -1.73
N TRP A 153 -5.24 -17.22 -0.45
CA TRP A 153 -5.46 -18.28 0.53
C TRP A 153 -6.72 -19.10 0.27
N PRO A 154 -6.71 -20.42 0.62
CA PRO A 154 -5.64 -21.15 1.31
C PRO A 154 -4.51 -21.66 0.40
N VAL A 155 -4.65 -21.60 -0.93
CA VAL A 155 -3.79 -22.32 -1.88
C VAL A 155 -2.35 -21.81 -1.90
N GLY A 156 -2.16 -20.48 -1.91
CA GLY A 156 -0.85 -19.83 -1.86
C GLY A 156 -0.44 -19.35 -0.48
N LYS A 157 -1.06 -19.89 0.60
CA LYS A 157 -0.73 -19.51 1.97
C LYS A 157 0.66 -20.02 2.37
N VAL A 158 1.42 -19.15 3.03
CA VAL A 158 2.70 -19.48 3.63
C VAL A 158 2.55 -19.47 5.15
N GLU A 159 3.05 -20.51 5.80
CA GLU A 159 3.05 -20.62 7.23
C GLU A 159 4.48 -20.59 7.78
N TYR A 160 4.66 -19.81 8.83
CA TYR A 160 5.92 -19.70 9.54
C TYR A 160 5.85 -20.49 10.85
N ASP A 161 6.69 -21.50 10.95
CA ASP A 161 6.88 -22.25 12.19
C ASP A 161 7.82 -21.48 13.13
N LYS A 162 7.25 -20.93 14.19
CA LYS A 162 8.01 -20.17 15.20
C LYS A 162 9.01 -21.02 15.98
N LEU A 163 8.83 -22.34 16.03
CA LEU A 163 9.71 -23.24 16.80
C LEU A 163 10.95 -23.60 16.00
N THR A 164 10.77 -23.91 14.73
CA THR A 164 11.87 -24.32 13.84
C THR A 164 12.45 -23.19 13.00
N GLY A 165 11.72 -22.07 12.91
CA GLY A 165 12.05 -20.98 11.98
C GLY A 165 11.81 -21.35 10.52
N GLY A 166 11.13 -22.47 10.24
CA GLY A 166 10.86 -22.92 8.88
C GLY A 166 9.69 -22.22 8.22
N LEU A 167 9.71 -22.19 6.87
CA LEU A 167 8.59 -21.79 6.04
C LEU A 167 7.99 -23.02 5.35
N SER A 168 6.67 -23.10 5.29
CA SER A 168 5.95 -24.09 4.50
C SER A 168 4.93 -23.42 3.58
N GLY A 169 4.50 -24.11 2.51
CA GLY A 169 3.53 -23.58 1.54
C GLY A 169 4.11 -22.60 0.51
N TYR A 170 5.40 -22.32 0.54
CA TYR A 170 6.02 -21.36 -0.37
C TYR A 170 6.06 -21.83 -1.82
N GLU A 171 5.94 -23.14 -2.08
CA GLU A 171 5.94 -23.72 -3.42
C GLU A 171 4.77 -23.17 -4.26
N ASN A 172 3.56 -23.21 -3.72
CA ASN A 172 2.38 -22.66 -4.39
C ASN A 172 2.46 -21.15 -4.53
N MET A 173 2.88 -20.45 -3.46
CA MET A 173 3.08 -19.00 -3.50
C MET A 173 4.03 -18.60 -4.63
N THR A 174 5.18 -19.25 -4.73
CA THR A 174 6.18 -18.91 -5.77
C THR A 174 5.70 -19.25 -7.19
N ARG A 175 4.89 -20.29 -7.38
CA ARG A 175 4.22 -20.57 -8.65
C ARG A 175 3.30 -19.42 -9.06
N LEU A 176 2.46 -18.93 -8.13
CA LEU A 176 1.54 -17.82 -8.38
C LEU A 176 2.29 -16.51 -8.67
N LEU A 177 3.36 -16.22 -7.90
CA LEU A 177 4.21 -15.05 -8.16
C LEU A 177 4.86 -15.11 -9.54
N LYS A 178 5.41 -16.26 -9.94
CA LYS A 178 5.99 -16.43 -11.27
C LYS A 178 4.97 -16.17 -12.38
N ALA A 179 3.73 -16.60 -12.21
CA ALA A 179 2.68 -16.37 -13.18
C ALA A 179 2.40 -14.86 -13.37
N GLY A 180 2.25 -14.12 -12.28
CA GLY A 180 2.05 -12.66 -12.33
C GLY A 180 3.26 -11.92 -12.90
N VAL A 181 4.46 -12.29 -12.46
CA VAL A 181 5.72 -11.73 -12.95
C VAL A 181 5.92 -11.98 -14.43
N ALA A 182 5.72 -13.22 -14.92
CA ALA A 182 5.84 -13.55 -16.33
C ALA A 182 4.89 -12.71 -17.19
N ALA A 183 3.62 -12.60 -16.78
CA ALA A 183 2.64 -11.78 -17.46
C ALA A 183 3.05 -10.30 -17.52
N ALA A 184 3.61 -9.76 -16.44
CA ALA A 184 4.08 -8.38 -16.38
C ALA A 184 5.29 -8.16 -17.30
N ARG A 185 6.31 -9.02 -17.25
CA ARG A 185 7.49 -8.96 -18.14
C ARG A 185 7.11 -9.02 -19.62
N GLU A 186 6.19 -9.89 -20.00
CA GLU A 186 5.72 -10.01 -21.38
C GLU A 186 4.88 -8.81 -21.85
N SER A 187 4.32 -8.02 -20.92
CA SER A 187 3.46 -6.88 -21.24
C SER A 187 4.24 -5.62 -21.60
N GLY A 188 5.49 -5.49 -21.17
CA GLY A 188 6.35 -4.33 -21.48
C GLY A 188 7.44 -4.07 -20.45
N ASP A 189 8.07 -2.91 -20.56
CA ASP A 189 9.11 -2.45 -19.63
C ASP A 189 8.47 -1.90 -18.33
N VAL A 190 8.21 -2.80 -17.39
CA VAL A 190 7.69 -2.48 -16.06
C VAL A 190 8.59 -3.12 -15.00
N LYS A 191 8.92 -2.38 -13.96
CA LYS A 191 9.66 -2.92 -12.82
C LYS A 191 8.72 -3.67 -11.88
N ILE A 192 9.15 -4.81 -11.37
CA ILE A 192 8.37 -5.66 -10.49
C ILE A 192 8.72 -5.40 -9.03
N ILE A 193 7.71 -5.12 -8.22
CA ILE A 193 7.82 -4.99 -6.77
C ILE A 193 7.20 -6.22 -6.11
N LEU A 194 7.91 -6.83 -5.16
CA LEU A 194 7.34 -7.78 -4.20
C LEU A 194 7.27 -7.10 -2.84
N HIS A 195 6.08 -7.10 -2.23
CA HIS A 195 5.76 -6.26 -1.08
C HIS A 195 5.43 -7.09 0.16
N LEU A 196 6.18 -6.85 1.24
CA LEU A 196 5.96 -7.46 2.55
C LEU A 196 5.74 -6.39 3.63
N GLU A 197 4.97 -6.75 4.66
CA GLU A 197 4.93 -6.03 5.94
C GLU A 197 6.00 -6.56 6.90
N LYS A 198 5.96 -6.21 8.18
CA LYS A 198 6.94 -6.61 9.22
C LYS A 198 8.37 -6.19 8.90
N SER A 199 8.53 -5.02 8.33
CA SER A 199 9.79 -4.50 7.80
C SER A 199 10.96 -4.40 8.81
N CYS A 200 10.72 -4.59 10.10
CA CYS A 200 11.77 -4.67 11.12
C CYS A 200 12.17 -6.13 11.48
N ASP A 201 11.51 -7.15 10.92
CA ASP A 201 11.85 -8.56 11.11
C ASP A 201 12.78 -9.07 9.99
N ASN A 202 14.07 -8.74 10.10
CA ASN A 202 15.07 -9.14 9.11
C ASN A 202 15.17 -10.65 8.90
N ALA A 203 15.02 -11.44 9.97
CA ALA A 203 15.08 -12.90 9.85
C ALA A 203 13.94 -13.43 8.97
N ARG A 204 12.74 -12.88 9.14
CA ARG A 204 11.57 -13.20 8.31
C ARG A 204 11.79 -12.81 6.85
N TYR A 205 12.32 -11.61 6.60
CA TYR A 205 12.64 -11.15 5.25
C TYR A 205 13.66 -12.05 4.56
N ARG A 206 14.73 -12.43 5.24
CA ARG A 206 15.73 -13.37 4.69
C ARG A 206 15.09 -14.71 4.34
N GLN A 207 14.34 -15.31 5.21
CA GLN A 207 13.69 -16.61 4.93
C GLN A 207 12.77 -16.52 3.72
N TRP A 208 11.95 -15.48 3.65
CA TRP A 208 10.99 -15.29 2.58
C TRP A 208 11.69 -15.08 1.22
N PHE A 209 12.64 -14.13 1.15
CA PHE A 209 13.34 -13.83 -0.08
C PHE A 209 14.36 -14.89 -0.49
N ASP A 210 14.93 -15.66 0.45
CA ASP A 210 15.74 -16.85 0.13
C ASP A 210 14.89 -17.90 -0.60
N ALA A 211 13.66 -18.17 -0.14
CA ALA A 211 12.75 -19.11 -0.79
C ALA A 211 12.33 -18.61 -2.19
N VAL A 212 11.99 -17.33 -2.32
CA VAL A 212 11.58 -16.72 -3.59
C VAL A 212 12.72 -16.69 -4.60
N THR A 213 13.94 -16.38 -4.14
CA THR A 213 15.16 -16.38 -4.98
C THR A 213 15.51 -17.80 -5.42
N ALA A 214 15.49 -18.77 -4.51
CA ALA A 214 15.74 -20.18 -4.83
C ALA A 214 14.73 -20.74 -5.84
N ALA A 215 13.46 -20.28 -5.76
CA ALA A 215 12.43 -20.62 -6.73
C ALA A 215 12.63 -19.92 -8.08
N GLY A 216 13.52 -18.95 -8.22
CA GLY A 216 13.76 -18.20 -9.45
C GLY A 216 12.64 -17.25 -9.84
N VAL A 217 12.01 -16.56 -8.87
CA VAL A 217 11.08 -15.47 -9.15
C VAL A 217 11.86 -14.23 -9.57
N ASP A 218 11.54 -13.65 -10.72
CA ASP A 218 12.24 -12.48 -11.29
C ASP A 218 11.57 -11.18 -10.86
N TYR A 219 12.16 -10.49 -9.87
CA TYR A 219 11.69 -9.20 -9.37
C TYR A 219 12.82 -8.17 -9.35
N ASP A 220 12.48 -6.88 -9.28
CA ASP A 220 13.43 -5.76 -9.30
C ASP A 220 13.59 -5.08 -7.94
N ILE A 221 12.51 -4.96 -7.18
CA ILE A 221 12.42 -4.13 -5.98
C ILE A 221 11.76 -4.91 -4.86
N ILE A 222 12.31 -4.76 -3.66
CA ILE A 222 11.69 -5.21 -2.42
C ILE A 222 10.89 -4.03 -1.83
N GLY A 223 9.57 -4.14 -1.89
CA GLY A 223 8.65 -3.19 -1.26
C GLY A 223 8.42 -3.54 0.21
N VAL A 224 8.34 -2.53 1.06
CA VAL A 224 8.07 -2.72 2.48
C VAL A 224 6.99 -1.77 2.98
N SER A 225 6.09 -2.24 3.88
CA SER A 225 5.28 -1.36 4.72
C SER A 225 6.04 -1.00 5.99
N TYR A 226 6.00 0.27 6.39
CA TYR A 226 6.51 0.68 7.68
C TYR A 226 5.51 1.53 8.45
N TYR A 227 4.92 0.93 9.46
CA TYR A 227 4.06 1.56 10.43
C TYR A 227 4.65 1.31 11.83
N PRO A 228 5.18 2.33 12.50
CA PRO A 228 5.97 2.14 13.74
C PRO A 228 5.18 1.48 14.87
N HIS A 229 3.85 1.59 14.84
CA HIS A 229 2.95 0.97 15.81
C HIS A 229 2.95 -0.56 15.75
N TRP A 230 3.26 -1.15 14.60
CA TRP A 230 3.16 -2.60 14.36
C TRP A 230 4.46 -3.26 13.94
N HIS A 231 5.37 -2.51 13.31
CA HIS A 231 6.52 -3.11 12.65
C HIS A 231 7.82 -3.01 13.42
N GLY A 232 7.92 -2.10 14.42
CA GLY A 232 9.13 -1.92 15.22
C GLY A 232 9.78 -0.56 15.04
N LYS A 233 11.06 -0.43 15.42
CA LYS A 233 11.77 0.84 15.48
C LYS A 233 12.50 1.15 14.17
N MET A 234 12.70 2.44 13.86
CA MET A 234 13.44 2.88 12.67
C MET A 234 14.86 2.29 12.54
N PRO A 235 15.66 2.12 13.59
CA PRO A 235 16.97 1.46 13.46
C PRO A 235 16.88 0.01 12.98
N GLU A 236 15.83 -0.72 13.40
CA GLU A 236 15.58 -2.10 12.97
C GLU A 236 15.15 -2.13 11.49
N LEU A 237 14.31 -1.17 11.08
CA LEU A 237 13.95 -0.97 9.66
C LEU A 237 15.20 -0.70 8.83
N LYS A 238 16.03 0.26 9.25
CA LYS A 238 17.28 0.59 8.54
C LYS A 238 18.16 -0.63 8.34
N ASN A 239 18.42 -1.36 9.41
CA ASN A 239 19.23 -2.57 9.37
C ASN A 239 18.66 -3.61 8.38
N ASN A 240 17.34 -3.79 8.37
CA ASN A 240 16.70 -4.69 7.42
C ASN A 240 16.87 -4.22 5.97
N LEU A 241 16.58 -2.95 5.68
CA LEU A 241 16.68 -2.39 4.33
C LEU A 241 18.12 -2.49 3.78
N GLU A 242 19.14 -2.19 4.59
CA GLU A 242 20.54 -2.31 4.22
C GLU A 242 20.92 -3.76 3.91
N ASP A 243 20.55 -4.67 4.81
CA ASP A 243 20.87 -6.09 4.67
C ASP A 243 20.21 -6.75 3.45
N ILE A 244 18.90 -6.60 3.29
CA ILE A 244 18.16 -7.27 2.20
C ILE A 244 18.53 -6.68 0.83
N SER A 245 18.79 -5.38 0.75
CA SER A 245 19.19 -4.75 -0.50
C SER A 245 20.58 -5.23 -0.96
N GLU A 246 21.52 -5.42 -0.05
CA GLU A 246 22.83 -5.94 -0.33
C GLU A 246 22.79 -7.45 -0.63
N ARG A 247 22.11 -8.24 0.24
CA ARG A 247 22.01 -9.70 0.14
C ARG A 247 21.44 -10.16 -1.20
N TYR A 248 20.36 -9.52 -1.65
CA TYR A 248 19.67 -9.91 -2.89
C TYR A 248 20.09 -9.08 -4.10
N ASN A 249 20.95 -8.08 -3.90
CA ASN A 249 21.36 -7.13 -4.94
C ASN A 249 20.15 -6.48 -5.63
N LYS A 250 19.15 -6.09 -4.84
CA LYS A 250 17.89 -5.46 -5.28
C LYS A 250 17.73 -4.07 -4.67
N ASP A 251 17.00 -3.22 -5.36
CA ASP A 251 16.56 -1.97 -4.78
C ASP A 251 15.48 -2.23 -3.72
N VAL A 252 15.35 -1.32 -2.75
CA VAL A 252 14.30 -1.35 -1.73
C VAL A 252 13.47 -0.08 -1.82
N MET A 253 12.20 -0.16 -1.41
CA MET A 253 11.27 0.97 -1.43
C MET A 253 10.29 0.84 -0.28
N VAL A 254 10.07 1.93 0.48
CA VAL A 254 8.98 1.98 1.44
C VAL A 254 7.71 2.33 0.66
N VAL A 255 6.90 1.32 0.34
CA VAL A 255 5.69 1.49 -0.49
C VAL A 255 4.45 1.85 0.32
N GLU A 256 4.53 1.73 1.65
CA GLU A 256 3.48 2.20 2.56
C GLU A 256 4.07 2.71 3.87
N THR A 257 3.63 3.91 4.27
CA THR A 257 3.79 4.45 5.63
C THR A 257 2.72 5.48 5.90
N ALA A 258 2.38 5.68 7.16
CA ALA A 258 1.56 6.80 7.62
C ALA A 258 1.79 7.05 9.10
N TYR A 259 1.35 8.20 9.59
CA TYR A 259 1.40 8.56 11.00
C TYR A 259 0.22 9.48 11.37
N PRO A 260 -0.42 9.30 12.55
CA PRO A 260 -1.56 10.12 12.92
C PRO A 260 -1.17 11.55 13.30
N PHE A 261 -1.91 12.52 12.77
CA PHE A 261 -1.79 13.93 13.16
C PHE A 261 -2.56 14.25 14.45
N THR A 262 -3.38 13.32 14.94
CA THR A 262 -4.15 13.43 16.18
C THR A 262 -4.58 12.05 16.67
N GLY A 263 -4.71 11.85 17.97
CA GLY A 263 -5.35 10.67 18.57
C GLY A 263 -6.86 10.82 18.78
N LYS A 264 -7.43 12.00 18.46
CA LYS A 264 -8.84 12.32 18.69
C LYS A 264 -9.72 11.91 17.52
N HIS A 265 -10.91 11.41 17.82
CA HIS A 265 -11.91 11.06 16.81
C HIS A 265 -12.47 12.27 16.07
N TYR A 266 -12.82 12.09 14.80
CA TYR A 266 -13.52 13.07 13.98
C TYR A 266 -15.05 13.03 14.18
N SER A 267 -15.59 12.02 14.85
CA SER A 267 -17.00 11.80 15.06
C SER A 267 -17.27 11.17 16.43
N GLU A 268 -18.35 11.59 17.07
CA GLU A 268 -18.88 10.99 18.30
C GLU A 268 -19.95 9.91 18.00
N LYS A 269 -20.22 9.61 16.72
CA LYS A 269 -21.18 8.58 16.32
C LYS A 269 -20.74 7.21 16.86
N PRO A 270 -21.65 6.42 17.48
CA PRO A 270 -21.32 5.07 17.95
C PRO A 270 -20.81 4.18 16.81
N GLY A 271 -19.80 3.36 17.09
CA GLY A 271 -19.26 2.39 16.12
C GLY A 271 -18.22 2.95 15.15
N VAL A 272 -17.99 4.27 15.13
CA VAL A 272 -16.81 4.84 14.44
C VAL A 272 -15.61 4.74 15.36
N SER A 273 -14.55 4.11 14.92
CA SER A 273 -13.28 4.01 15.66
C SER A 273 -12.12 4.35 14.74
N LEU A 274 -11.03 4.87 15.32
CA LEU A 274 -9.76 5.04 14.61
C LEU A 274 -8.87 3.84 14.90
N VAL A 275 -8.17 3.36 13.87
CA VAL A 275 -7.18 2.26 14.03
C VAL A 275 -6.07 2.67 14.98
N ILE A 276 -5.60 3.92 14.89
CA ILE A 276 -4.62 4.52 15.80
C ILE A 276 -5.30 5.65 16.57
N ASN A 277 -5.32 5.58 17.89
CA ASN A 277 -5.90 6.61 18.76
C ASN A 277 -5.22 6.59 20.13
N ASP A 278 -5.53 7.59 20.98
CA ASP A 278 -4.93 7.76 22.32
C ASP A 278 -5.18 6.56 23.26
N ASN A 279 -6.18 5.75 22.98
CA ASN A 279 -6.59 4.61 23.80
C ASN A 279 -6.25 3.26 23.19
N MET A 280 -5.54 3.23 22.06
CA MET A 280 -5.24 1.97 21.39
C MET A 280 -4.36 1.07 22.25
N LYS A 281 -4.68 -0.23 22.21
CA LYS A 281 -3.84 -1.25 22.84
C LYS A 281 -2.86 -1.79 21.80
N LEU A 282 -1.59 -1.53 22.02
CA LEU A 282 -0.55 -2.09 21.18
C LEU A 282 -0.42 -3.61 21.40
N PRO A 283 0.01 -4.37 20.39
CA PRO A 283 0.38 -5.78 20.57
C PRO A 283 1.44 -5.96 21.68
N PRO A 284 1.45 -7.12 22.36
CA PRO A 284 2.50 -7.40 23.33
C PRO A 284 3.90 -7.27 22.72
N GLY A 285 4.77 -6.49 23.38
CA GLY A 285 6.13 -6.23 22.91
C GLY A 285 6.27 -5.05 21.94
N ALA A 286 5.18 -4.47 21.45
CA ALA A 286 5.23 -3.22 20.70
C ALA A 286 5.55 -2.04 21.64
N ASN A 287 6.40 -1.13 21.16
CA ASN A 287 6.69 0.11 21.86
C ASN A 287 5.89 1.25 21.19
N LEU A 288 5.38 2.19 22.00
CA LEU A 288 4.85 3.42 21.45
C LEU A 288 5.96 4.15 20.67
N PRO A 289 5.66 4.63 19.45
CA PRO A 289 6.60 5.48 18.74
C PRO A 289 6.93 6.73 19.58
N PRO A 290 8.14 7.29 19.48
CA PRO A 290 8.56 8.43 20.30
C PRO A 290 7.92 9.77 19.88
N TYR A 291 7.00 9.76 18.95
CA TYR A 291 6.34 10.95 18.43
C TYR A 291 4.92 11.07 19.01
N PRO A 292 4.48 12.24 19.51
CA PRO A 292 3.10 12.43 19.95
C PRO A 292 2.13 12.34 18.76
N TYR A 293 0.86 11.97 19.03
CA TYR A 293 -0.20 12.03 18.03
C TYR A 293 -0.66 13.48 17.85
N SER A 294 0.11 14.24 17.09
CA SER A 294 -0.09 15.65 16.78
C SER A 294 0.50 15.98 15.41
N GLU A 295 0.15 17.13 14.85
CA GLU A 295 0.73 17.63 13.59
C GLU A 295 2.26 17.70 13.64
N GLU A 296 2.81 18.20 14.77
CA GLU A 296 4.25 18.23 15.01
C GLU A 296 4.85 16.81 15.07
N GLY A 297 4.16 15.88 15.76
CA GLY A 297 4.63 14.50 15.85
C GLY A 297 4.59 13.77 14.49
N GLN A 298 3.58 14.05 13.66
CA GLN A 298 3.52 13.55 12.29
C GLN A 298 4.68 14.09 11.44
N SER A 299 4.97 15.42 11.53
CA SER A 299 6.09 16.05 10.84
C SER A 299 7.43 15.45 11.29
N ASN A 300 7.66 15.35 12.60
CA ASN A 300 8.90 14.78 13.15
C ASN A 300 9.10 13.32 12.73
N PHE A 301 8.04 12.51 12.74
CA PHE A 301 8.10 11.14 12.27
C PHE A 301 8.52 11.06 10.78
N LEU A 302 7.87 11.85 9.92
CA LEU A 302 8.17 11.83 8.48
C LEU A 302 9.58 12.35 8.20
N ARG A 303 10.03 13.42 8.84
CA ARG A 303 11.40 13.93 8.70
C ARG A 303 12.43 12.85 9.02
N ASP A 304 12.28 12.22 10.18
CA ASP A 304 13.24 11.20 10.61
C ASP A 304 13.21 9.98 9.70
N LEU A 305 12.01 9.56 9.26
CA LEU A 305 11.86 8.43 8.34
C LEU A 305 12.48 8.73 6.98
N VAL A 306 12.16 9.87 6.37
CA VAL A 306 12.70 10.28 5.06
C VAL A 306 14.21 10.37 5.10
N LYS A 307 14.77 11.02 6.13
CA LYS A 307 16.21 11.09 6.34
C LYS A 307 16.86 9.71 6.47
N MET A 308 16.23 8.83 7.22
CA MET A 308 16.74 7.47 7.41
C MET A 308 16.69 6.68 6.09
N VAL A 309 15.57 6.63 5.37
CA VAL A 309 15.46 5.84 4.13
C VAL A 309 16.37 6.37 3.03
N LYS A 310 16.57 7.69 2.92
CA LYS A 310 17.56 8.29 1.99
C LYS A 310 19.00 7.93 2.34
N SER A 311 19.31 7.61 3.60
CA SER A 311 20.63 7.14 4.00
C SER A 311 20.94 5.70 3.57
N VAL A 312 19.92 4.92 3.18
CA VAL A 312 20.08 3.55 2.68
C VAL A 312 20.41 3.59 1.20
N LYS A 313 21.61 3.14 0.84
CA LYS A 313 22.20 3.29 -0.51
C LYS A 313 21.31 2.85 -1.67
N ARG A 314 20.50 1.83 -1.47
CA ARG A 314 19.61 1.25 -2.51
C ARG A 314 18.13 1.52 -2.26
N CYS A 315 17.80 2.41 -1.34
CA CYS A 315 16.42 2.83 -1.17
C CYS A 315 16.07 3.85 -2.25
N THR A 316 15.06 3.56 -3.06
CA THR A 316 14.71 4.33 -4.27
C THR A 316 13.46 5.18 -4.11
N GLY A 317 12.75 5.08 -2.99
CA GLY A 317 11.55 5.89 -2.76
C GLY A 317 10.82 5.57 -1.48
N ILE A 318 9.89 6.47 -1.16
CA ILE A 318 8.94 6.35 -0.05
C ILE A 318 7.56 6.77 -0.51
N TYR A 319 6.54 6.01 -0.11
CA TYR A 319 5.13 6.28 -0.43
C TYR A 319 4.32 6.43 0.86
N TYR A 320 3.65 7.58 0.99
CA TYR A 320 2.69 7.81 2.07
C TYR A 320 1.35 7.18 1.69
N TRP A 321 0.78 6.40 2.62
CA TRP A 321 -0.45 5.67 2.35
C TRP A 321 -1.69 6.49 2.72
N GLU A 322 -2.55 6.72 1.72
CA GLU A 322 -3.85 7.40 1.81
C GLU A 322 -3.79 8.80 2.46
N PRO A 323 -2.95 9.71 1.95
CA PRO A 323 -2.82 11.06 2.49
C PRO A 323 -4.11 11.87 2.45
N GLY A 324 -5.01 11.54 1.52
CA GLY A 324 -6.24 12.27 1.23
C GLY A 324 -7.53 11.50 1.55
N TRP A 325 -7.48 10.43 2.32
CA TRP A 325 -8.69 9.68 2.70
C TRP A 325 -9.44 10.40 3.83
N LEU A 326 -10.10 11.50 3.47
CA LEU A 326 -10.81 12.36 4.41
C LEU A 326 -12.00 11.67 5.06
N ALA A 327 -12.39 12.14 6.25
CA ALA A 327 -13.57 11.71 6.99
C ALA A 327 -14.88 12.26 6.39
N ALA A 328 -15.05 12.17 5.06
CA ALA A 328 -16.29 12.56 4.39
C ALA A 328 -17.47 11.67 4.82
N GLU A 329 -18.67 12.22 4.84
CA GLU A 329 -19.86 11.43 5.20
C GLU A 329 -20.08 10.29 4.20
N GLY A 330 -20.19 9.05 4.71
CA GLY A 330 -20.27 7.83 3.89
C GLY A 330 -18.92 7.20 3.55
N SER A 331 -17.79 7.84 3.86
CA SER A 331 -16.46 7.23 3.76
C SER A 331 -16.33 6.08 4.77
N THR A 332 -15.90 4.93 4.30
CA THR A 332 -15.83 3.73 5.14
C THR A 332 -14.68 2.81 4.74
N TRP A 333 -14.07 2.16 5.74
CA TRP A 333 -13.11 1.08 5.53
C TRP A 333 -13.73 -0.11 4.79
N ALA A 334 -14.97 -0.48 5.12
CA ALA A 334 -15.72 -1.56 4.50
C ALA A 334 -17.22 -1.24 4.55
N SER A 335 -17.87 -1.32 3.40
CA SER A 335 -19.34 -1.25 3.32
C SER A 335 -19.99 -2.49 3.98
N GLU A 336 -21.30 -2.47 4.17
CA GLU A 336 -22.05 -3.62 4.65
C GLU A 336 -21.86 -4.83 3.72
N ALA A 337 -21.92 -4.62 2.41
CA ALA A 337 -21.67 -5.65 1.40
C ALA A 337 -20.24 -6.25 1.49
N ALA A 338 -19.24 -5.44 1.82
CA ALA A 338 -17.88 -5.93 2.02
C ALA A 338 -17.76 -6.77 3.29
N ARG A 339 -18.42 -6.39 4.37
CA ARG A 339 -18.42 -7.15 5.64
C ARG A 339 -19.10 -8.51 5.46
N GLU A 340 -20.22 -8.53 4.74
CA GLU A 340 -20.89 -9.78 4.36
C GLU A 340 -19.95 -10.68 3.52
N TYR A 341 -19.26 -10.10 2.53
CA TYR A 341 -18.27 -10.81 1.72
C TYR A 341 -17.13 -11.42 2.56
N MET A 342 -16.68 -10.71 3.59
CA MET A 342 -15.63 -11.16 4.50
C MET A 342 -16.12 -12.13 5.59
N GLY A 343 -17.45 -12.28 5.77
CA GLY A 343 -18.04 -13.04 6.87
C GLY A 343 -17.87 -12.36 8.24
N GLU A 344 -17.78 -11.03 8.26
CA GLU A 344 -17.64 -10.25 9.49
C GLU A 344 -19.01 -9.76 10.00
N GLU A 345 -19.11 -9.57 11.33
CA GLU A 345 -20.31 -8.99 11.93
C GLU A 345 -20.55 -7.55 11.43
N HIS A 346 -21.81 -7.17 11.31
CA HIS A 346 -22.20 -5.81 11.01
C HIS A 346 -21.70 -4.85 12.09
N LYS A 347 -20.85 -3.91 11.68
CA LYS A 347 -20.38 -2.79 12.52
C LYS A 347 -20.77 -1.49 11.85
N ALA A 348 -20.98 -0.45 12.63
CA ALA A 348 -21.16 0.88 12.07
C ALA A 348 -19.96 1.22 11.18
N GLY A 349 -20.23 1.72 9.97
CA GLY A 349 -19.22 2.12 9.03
C GLY A 349 -18.53 3.41 9.45
N GLY A 350 -17.33 3.64 8.93
CA GLY A 350 -16.57 4.87 9.15
C GLY A 350 -15.19 4.77 8.55
N ASN A 351 -14.55 5.90 8.39
CA ASN A 351 -13.15 5.94 7.97
C ASN A 351 -12.25 5.81 9.19
N GLU A 352 -11.81 4.60 9.48
CA GLU A 352 -10.95 4.28 10.63
C GLU A 352 -9.50 4.82 10.47
N TRP A 353 -9.15 5.31 9.27
CA TRP A 353 -7.83 5.82 8.91
C TRP A 353 -7.74 7.35 8.88
N ALA A 354 -8.84 8.07 9.01
CA ALA A 354 -8.95 9.50 8.73
C ALA A 354 -7.93 10.39 9.47
N ASN A 355 -7.47 9.99 10.65
CA ASN A 355 -6.47 10.76 11.42
C ASN A 355 -5.02 10.57 10.94
N GLN A 356 -4.80 9.74 9.94
CA GLN A 356 -3.46 9.49 9.38
C GLN A 356 -3.26 10.19 8.02
N CYS A 357 -4.22 11.01 7.59
CA CYS A 357 -4.09 11.83 6.39
C CYS A 357 -2.99 12.91 6.54
N LEU A 358 -2.55 13.47 5.41
CA LEU A 358 -1.76 14.70 5.37
C LEU A 358 -2.65 15.95 5.27
N PHE A 359 -3.91 15.78 5.58
CA PHE A 359 -4.93 16.83 5.70
C PHE A 359 -5.69 16.62 7.00
N ASP A 360 -6.09 17.73 7.63
CA ASP A 360 -6.94 17.67 8.81
C ASP A 360 -8.36 17.17 8.47
N TYR A 361 -9.22 17.00 9.47
CA TYR A 361 -10.61 16.54 9.26
C TYR A 361 -11.47 17.49 8.44
N LYS A 362 -11.01 18.70 8.15
CA LYS A 362 -11.69 19.70 7.29
C LYS A 362 -11.06 19.77 5.90
N GLY A 363 -10.04 18.97 5.64
CA GLY A 363 -9.32 18.93 4.37
C GLY A 363 -8.22 20.00 4.23
N ASN A 364 -7.82 20.68 5.31
CA ASN A 364 -6.70 21.62 5.26
C ASN A 364 -5.38 20.84 5.27
N LEU A 365 -4.46 21.22 4.37
CA LEU A 365 -3.14 20.62 4.27
C LEU A 365 -2.34 20.79 5.57
N LEU A 366 -1.72 19.72 6.04
CA LEU A 366 -0.90 19.68 7.25
C LEU A 366 0.58 19.90 6.93
N PRO A 367 1.36 20.47 7.88
CA PRO A 367 2.77 20.79 7.67
C PRO A 367 3.65 19.59 7.31
N ALA A 368 3.27 18.40 7.74
CA ALA A 368 4.04 17.17 7.55
C ALA A 368 4.37 16.85 6.08
N ILE A 369 3.61 17.35 5.11
CA ILE A 369 3.92 17.15 3.68
C ILE A 369 5.26 17.79 3.30
N ASN A 370 5.66 18.88 3.94
CA ASN A 370 6.92 19.58 3.65
C ASN A 370 8.14 18.74 3.99
N GLU A 371 8.04 17.86 4.98
CA GLU A 371 9.14 16.97 5.39
C GLU A 371 9.52 15.94 4.29
N LEU A 372 8.62 15.68 3.36
CA LEU A 372 8.90 14.84 2.19
C LEU A 372 9.71 15.58 1.13
N TYR A 373 9.59 16.93 1.08
CA TYR A 373 10.15 17.78 0.02
C TYR A 373 11.46 18.46 0.41
N GLU A 374 11.55 19.04 1.62
CA GLU A 374 12.68 19.90 2.03
C GLU A 374 14.05 19.19 1.97
N GLU A 375 14.10 17.89 2.17
CA GLU A 375 15.35 17.13 2.01
C GLU A 375 15.74 16.83 0.55
N ASN A 376 14.90 17.16 -0.43
CA ASN A 376 15.25 17.02 -1.86
C ASN A 376 15.96 18.25 -2.44
N ASN A 377 15.97 19.39 -1.74
CA ASN A 377 16.68 20.60 -2.12
C ASN A 377 17.69 20.96 -1.00
N PRO A 378 18.90 20.39 -0.95
CA PRO A 378 19.97 20.99 -0.15
C PRO A 378 20.29 22.35 -0.78
N GLU A 379 20.17 23.43 0.02
CA GLU A 379 20.66 24.78 -0.34
C GLU A 379 22.13 24.77 -0.78
#